data_538bc4dc2668079392083f7c7ec56f8d
#
_entry.id   538bc4dc2668079392083f7c7ec56f8d
#
_cell.length_a   1.000
_cell.length_b   1.000
_cell.length_c   1.000
_cell.angle_alpha   90.00
_cell.angle_beta   90.00
_cell.angle_gamma   90.00
#
_symmetry.space_group_name_H-M   'P 1'
#
loop_
_entity.id
_entity.type
_entity.pdbx_description
1 polymer ?
#
loop_
_entity_poly.entity_id
_entity_poly.type
_entity_poly.pdbx_seq_one_letter_code
_entity_poly.pdbx_strand_id
1 'polypeptide(L)'
;VKVALLITTYNRPDALGAVLESVTLQTRTPDEVIVCDDGSTATTRSLIASWLDRLPICYAWVSDRQFRASMTRNLGILKSQSDLLIFVDGDCLMPPTFIETHVKLAQPGYVLSGGRFLCTRDETLSILKKDVSISSVFGNWKFMRWPLGLFRNLGSTRWKSVRTCNLSLHREDTVRIAGFDESYVGWGLEDSDFVIRLIHSGVQIRSGRLGVCVAHLHHDESSRDRLSINHERFQETLTNRDHILANSSILHP
;
A
#
# COMPACT_ATOMS: atom_id res chain seq x y z
N VAL A 1 8.16 18.01 1.92
CA VAL A 1 8.20 16.56 1.66
C VAL A 1 7.31 16.29 0.47
N LYS A 2 7.87 15.76 -0.61
CA LYS A 2 7.13 15.24 -1.76
C LYS A 2 6.56 13.87 -1.42
N VAL A 3 5.36 13.57 -1.91
CA VAL A 3 4.58 12.38 -1.55
C VAL A 3 4.19 11.61 -2.80
N ALA A 4 4.56 10.35 -2.87
CA ALA A 4 4.05 9.40 -3.85
C ALA A 4 3.00 8.50 -3.21
N LEU A 5 1.86 8.35 -3.88
CA LEU A 5 0.86 7.34 -3.60
C LEU A 5 1.05 6.18 -4.59
N LEU A 6 1.47 5.01 -4.08
CA LEU A 6 1.67 3.78 -4.86
C LEU A 6 0.43 2.90 -4.70
N ILE A 7 -0.26 2.63 -5.80
CA ILE A 7 -1.51 1.86 -5.82
C ILE A 7 -1.25 0.54 -6.55
N THR A 8 -1.25 -0.58 -5.82
CA THR A 8 -1.03 -1.92 -6.41
C THR A 8 -2.35 -2.47 -6.94
N THR A 9 -2.40 -2.89 -8.20
CA THR A 9 -3.63 -3.39 -8.84
C THR A 9 -3.37 -4.60 -9.73
N TYR A 10 -4.41 -5.42 -9.91
CA TYR A 10 -4.46 -6.50 -10.90
C TYR A 10 -5.90 -6.78 -11.31
N ASN A 11 -6.24 -6.57 -12.60
CA ASN A 11 -7.52 -6.91 -13.23
C ASN A 11 -8.80 -6.48 -12.47
N ARG A 12 -8.75 -5.37 -11.72
CA ARG A 12 -9.88 -4.78 -11.00
C ARG A 12 -10.09 -3.31 -11.39
N PRO A 13 -10.41 -3.01 -12.68
CA PRO A 13 -10.59 -1.63 -13.13
C PRO A 13 -11.75 -0.94 -12.40
N ASP A 14 -12.80 -1.67 -12.01
CA ASP A 14 -13.93 -1.19 -11.21
C ASP A 14 -13.48 -0.61 -9.86
N ALA A 15 -12.75 -1.41 -9.09
CA ALA A 15 -12.23 -1.01 -7.79
C ALA A 15 -11.18 0.11 -7.92
N LEU A 16 -10.23 -0.03 -8.87
CA LEU A 16 -9.21 0.98 -9.13
C LEU A 16 -9.86 2.33 -9.48
N GLY A 17 -10.92 2.36 -10.28
CA GLY A 17 -11.66 3.57 -10.60
C GLY A 17 -12.20 4.28 -9.34
N ALA A 18 -12.78 3.52 -8.41
CA ALA A 18 -13.25 4.06 -7.13
C ALA A 18 -12.09 4.54 -6.24
N VAL A 19 -10.94 3.84 -6.23
CA VAL A 19 -9.74 4.30 -5.50
C VAL A 19 -9.22 5.60 -6.09
N LEU A 20 -9.09 5.73 -7.43
CA LEU A 20 -8.67 6.97 -8.08
C LEU A 20 -9.65 8.13 -7.81
N GLU A 21 -10.94 7.85 -7.75
CA GLU A 21 -11.93 8.85 -7.33
C GLU A 21 -11.67 9.30 -5.88
N SER A 22 -11.34 8.40 -4.95
CA SER A 22 -10.99 8.77 -3.57
C SER A 22 -9.72 9.61 -3.48
N VAL A 23 -8.78 9.51 -4.44
CA VAL A 23 -7.60 10.38 -4.54
C VAL A 23 -8.00 11.82 -4.85
N THR A 24 -8.99 12.03 -5.73
CA THR A 24 -9.46 13.40 -6.07
C THR A 24 -10.16 14.11 -4.91
N LEU A 25 -10.59 13.36 -3.90
CA LEU A 25 -11.27 13.90 -2.71
C LEU A 25 -10.30 14.24 -1.56
N GLN A 26 -9.00 14.06 -1.75
CA GLN A 26 -8.00 14.30 -0.71
C GLN A 26 -7.84 15.79 -0.39
N THR A 27 -7.78 16.14 0.91
CA THR A 27 -7.47 17.51 1.39
C THR A 27 -6.06 17.94 1.05
N ARG A 28 -5.14 16.98 0.90
CA ARG A 28 -3.81 17.14 0.33
C ARG A 28 -3.65 16.17 -0.83
N THR A 29 -3.43 16.71 -2.03
CA THR A 29 -3.12 15.89 -3.21
C THR A 29 -1.71 15.29 -3.10
N PRO A 30 -1.48 14.05 -3.56
CA PRO A 30 -0.12 13.52 -3.70
C PRO A 30 0.60 14.24 -4.84
N ASP A 31 1.92 14.34 -4.73
CA ASP A 31 2.75 14.90 -5.80
C ASP A 31 2.88 13.92 -6.98
N GLU A 32 2.78 12.60 -6.70
CA GLU A 32 2.82 11.51 -7.67
C GLU A 32 1.76 10.46 -7.30
N VAL A 33 1.04 9.96 -8.29
CA VAL A 33 0.19 8.76 -8.18
C VAL A 33 0.80 7.69 -9.07
N ILE A 34 1.32 6.61 -8.47
CA ILE A 34 1.96 5.55 -9.23
C ILE A 34 1.07 4.32 -9.19
N VAL A 35 0.49 3.98 -10.32
CA VAL A 35 -0.31 2.75 -10.45
C VAL A 35 0.63 1.59 -10.77
N CYS A 36 0.85 0.73 -9.77
CA CYS A 36 1.68 -0.47 -9.82
C CYS A 36 0.82 -1.65 -10.28
N ASP A 37 0.87 -1.97 -11.56
CA ASP A 37 -0.03 -2.94 -12.20
C ASP A 37 0.68 -4.27 -12.49
N ASP A 38 0.20 -5.35 -11.88
CA ASP A 38 0.78 -6.69 -11.94
C ASP A 38 0.32 -7.50 -13.17
N GLY A 39 0.20 -6.82 -14.32
CA GLY A 39 -0.08 -7.47 -15.60
C GLY A 39 -1.54 -7.47 -16.00
N SER A 40 -2.30 -6.47 -15.59
CA SER A 40 -3.71 -6.33 -15.99
C SER A 40 -3.89 -6.22 -17.50
N THR A 41 -5.09 -6.56 -17.94
CA THR A 41 -5.55 -6.46 -19.33
C THR A 41 -5.70 -5.00 -19.79
N ALA A 42 -5.97 -4.82 -21.09
CA ALA A 42 -6.15 -3.51 -21.70
C ALA A 42 -7.25 -2.67 -21.04
N THR A 43 -8.25 -3.29 -20.40
CA THR A 43 -9.34 -2.58 -19.71
C THR A 43 -8.83 -1.69 -18.58
N THR A 44 -7.89 -2.18 -17.77
CA THR A 44 -7.26 -1.39 -16.71
C THR A 44 -6.44 -0.24 -17.29
N ARG A 45 -5.69 -0.48 -18.38
CA ARG A 45 -4.93 0.57 -19.07
C ARG A 45 -5.85 1.67 -19.62
N SER A 46 -6.97 1.30 -20.23
CA SER A 46 -7.96 2.26 -20.74
C SER A 46 -8.58 3.09 -19.63
N LEU A 47 -8.88 2.47 -18.48
CA LEU A 47 -9.32 3.21 -17.30
C LEU A 47 -8.25 4.23 -16.89
N ILE A 48 -7.00 3.82 -16.70
CA ILE A 48 -5.93 4.71 -16.25
C ILE A 48 -5.77 5.89 -17.22
N ALA A 49 -5.83 5.64 -18.54
CA ALA A 49 -5.75 6.68 -19.56
C ALA A 49 -6.83 7.76 -19.39
N SER A 50 -8.04 7.40 -18.95
CA SER A 50 -9.14 8.35 -18.70
C SER A 50 -8.95 9.23 -17.46
N TRP A 51 -7.92 8.96 -16.65
CA TRP A 51 -7.62 9.72 -15.43
C TRP A 51 -6.39 10.63 -15.54
N LEU A 52 -5.62 10.56 -16.63
CA LEU A 52 -4.35 11.29 -16.80
C LEU A 52 -4.51 12.81 -16.72
N ASP A 53 -5.64 13.35 -17.18
CA ASP A 53 -5.94 14.80 -17.12
C ASP A 53 -6.38 15.26 -15.71
N ARG A 54 -6.67 14.32 -14.81
CA ARG A 54 -7.23 14.59 -13.48
C ARG A 54 -6.23 14.37 -12.34
N LEU A 55 -5.29 13.46 -12.54
CA LEU A 55 -4.31 13.05 -11.53
C LEU A 55 -2.92 12.91 -12.16
N PRO A 56 -1.84 13.22 -11.41
CA PRO A 56 -0.45 13.07 -11.87
C PRO A 56 -0.04 11.58 -11.87
N ILE A 57 -0.66 10.77 -12.76
CA ILE A 57 -0.47 9.32 -12.77
C ILE A 57 0.78 8.94 -13.56
N CYS A 58 1.65 8.15 -12.94
CA CYS A 58 2.68 7.35 -13.56
C CYS A 58 2.23 5.88 -13.59
N TYR A 59 2.20 5.26 -14.76
CA TYR A 59 1.80 3.86 -14.91
C TYR A 59 3.02 2.94 -14.92
N ALA A 60 3.11 2.07 -13.91
CA ALA A 60 4.15 1.08 -13.72
C ALA A 60 3.55 -0.32 -13.94
N TRP A 61 3.62 -0.80 -15.18
CA TRP A 61 3.08 -2.09 -15.59
C TRP A 61 4.17 -3.13 -15.80
N VAL A 62 3.90 -4.37 -15.39
CA VAL A 62 4.71 -5.55 -15.70
C VAL A 62 3.87 -6.56 -16.48
N SER A 63 4.50 -7.47 -17.24
CA SER A 63 3.77 -8.54 -17.93
C SER A 63 3.17 -9.52 -16.93
N ASP A 64 1.96 -10.02 -17.20
CA ASP A 64 1.32 -11.05 -16.35
C ASP A 64 2.15 -12.35 -16.35
N ARG A 65 2.68 -12.69 -15.19
CA ARG A 65 3.45 -13.92 -14.92
C ARG A 65 3.21 -14.40 -13.49
N GLN A 66 1.96 -14.66 -13.14
CA GLN A 66 1.51 -14.94 -11.77
C GLN A 66 1.50 -13.68 -10.87
N PHE A 67 1.07 -13.82 -9.62
CA PHE A 67 1.03 -12.74 -8.64
C PHE A 67 2.45 -12.32 -8.22
N ARG A 68 2.87 -11.10 -8.55
CA ARG A 68 4.21 -10.54 -8.28
C ARG A 68 4.15 -9.12 -7.70
N ALA A 69 3.37 -8.96 -6.64
CA ALA A 69 3.17 -7.67 -5.99
C ALA A 69 4.49 -7.01 -5.55
N SER A 70 5.50 -7.80 -5.12
CA SER A 70 6.84 -7.30 -4.78
C SER A 70 7.49 -6.56 -5.95
N MET A 71 7.57 -7.21 -7.12
CA MET A 71 8.17 -6.63 -8.32
C MET A 71 7.44 -5.37 -8.78
N THR A 72 6.12 -5.39 -8.74
CA THR A 72 5.29 -4.26 -9.18
C THR A 72 5.46 -3.06 -8.27
N ARG A 73 5.51 -3.28 -6.95
CA ARG A 73 5.78 -2.23 -5.96
C ARG A 73 7.19 -1.67 -6.11
N ASN A 74 8.20 -2.52 -6.34
CA ASN A 74 9.58 -2.08 -6.58
C ASN A 74 9.69 -1.22 -7.85
N LEU A 75 9.01 -1.61 -8.94
CA LEU A 75 8.94 -0.79 -10.14
C LEU A 75 8.32 0.59 -9.85
N GLY A 76 7.27 0.64 -9.02
CA GLY A 76 6.69 1.88 -8.55
C GLY A 76 7.66 2.74 -7.74
N ILE A 77 8.41 2.13 -6.82
CA ILE A 77 9.45 2.81 -6.02
C ILE A 77 10.54 3.37 -6.93
N LEU A 78 10.97 2.61 -7.93
CA LEU A 78 11.99 3.02 -8.90
C LEU A 78 11.56 4.24 -9.73
N LYS A 79 10.28 4.30 -10.09
CA LYS A 79 9.70 5.42 -10.86
C LYS A 79 9.45 6.66 -10.02
N SER A 80 9.34 6.54 -8.70
CA SER A 80 9.09 7.67 -7.80
C SER A 80 10.32 8.54 -7.58
N GLN A 81 10.10 9.85 -7.52
CA GLN A 81 11.08 10.86 -7.09
C GLN A 81 10.70 11.49 -5.74
N SER A 82 9.67 10.98 -5.08
CA SER A 82 9.15 11.52 -3.83
C SER A 82 9.92 11.02 -2.61
N ASP A 83 9.91 11.83 -1.54
CA ASP A 83 10.59 11.53 -0.28
C ASP A 83 9.80 10.54 0.59
N LEU A 84 8.47 10.66 0.56
CA LEU A 84 7.54 9.82 1.32
C LEU A 84 6.74 8.94 0.38
N LEU A 85 6.77 7.64 0.62
CA LEU A 85 5.99 6.64 -0.11
C LEU A 85 4.79 6.22 0.74
N ILE A 86 3.60 6.24 0.14
CA ILE A 86 2.36 5.72 0.74
C ILE A 86 1.88 4.58 -0.14
N PHE A 87 1.76 3.38 0.43
CA PHE A 87 1.27 2.18 -0.25
C PHE A 87 -0.19 1.93 0.07
N VAL A 88 -0.98 1.66 -0.95
CA VAL A 88 -2.36 1.19 -0.86
C VAL A 88 -2.63 0.12 -1.92
N ASP A 89 -3.63 -0.73 -1.67
CA ASP A 89 -4.09 -1.65 -2.70
C ASP A 89 -5.19 -1.00 -3.56
N GLY A 90 -5.35 -1.46 -4.80
CA GLY A 90 -6.27 -0.92 -5.80
C GLY A 90 -7.75 -1.15 -5.51
N ASP A 91 -8.07 -1.63 -4.31
CA ASP A 91 -9.40 -1.81 -3.76
C ASP A 91 -9.56 -1.18 -2.36
N CYS A 92 -8.62 -0.30 -1.98
CA CYS A 92 -8.62 0.40 -0.69
C CYS A 92 -9.01 1.87 -0.87
N LEU A 93 -10.27 2.20 -0.59
CA LEU A 93 -10.76 3.58 -0.60
C LEU A 93 -10.17 4.38 0.55
N MET A 94 -9.81 5.61 0.29
CA MET A 94 -9.16 6.50 1.25
C MET A 94 -10.10 7.59 1.75
N PRO A 95 -10.15 7.87 3.07
CA PRO A 95 -10.87 9.04 3.59
C PRO A 95 -10.21 10.35 3.13
N PRO A 96 -10.94 11.48 3.07
CA PRO A 96 -10.41 12.75 2.53
C PRO A 96 -9.12 13.25 3.16
N THR A 97 -8.85 12.93 4.42
CA THR A 97 -7.66 13.38 5.15
C THR A 97 -6.53 12.33 5.17
N PHE A 98 -6.61 11.29 4.35
CA PHE A 98 -5.69 10.16 4.38
C PHE A 98 -4.24 10.58 4.14
N ILE A 99 -3.96 11.21 2.99
CA ILE A 99 -2.60 11.63 2.61
C ILE A 99 -2.07 12.69 3.59
N GLU A 100 -2.89 13.68 3.94
CA GLU A 100 -2.51 14.71 4.92
C GLU A 100 -2.11 14.09 6.26
N THR A 101 -2.84 13.07 6.72
CA THR A 101 -2.57 12.41 7.99
C THR A 101 -1.29 11.58 7.93
N HIS A 102 -1.05 10.84 6.82
CA HIS A 102 0.21 10.16 6.61
C HIS A 102 1.39 11.11 6.69
N VAL A 103 1.30 12.26 6.01
CA VAL A 103 2.36 13.29 6.03
C VAL A 103 2.59 13.87 7.42
N LYS A 104 1.52 14.18 8.15
CA LYS A 104 1.63 14.71 9.54
C LYS A 104 2.28 13.72 10.51
N LEU A 105 2.10 12.42 10.26
CA LEU A 105 2.60 11.36 11.15
C LEU A 105 3.92 10.75 10.66
N ALA A 106 4.34 11.04 9.42
CA ALA A 106 5.60 10.55 8.87
C ALA A 106 6.80 11.05 9.66
N GLN A 107 7.76 10.17 9.89
CA GLN A 107 9.02 10.48 10.54
C GLN A 107 10.11 9.55 9.97
N PRO A 108 11.33 10.06 9.66
CA PRO A 108 12.46 9.22 9.26
C PRO A 108 12.74 8.10 10.28
N GLY A 109 13.08 6.91 9.78
CA GLY A 109 13.31 5.74 10.61
C GLY A 109 12.03 5.08 11.19
N TYR A 110 10.85 5.48 10.71
CA TYR A 110 9.58 4.88 11.12
C TYR A 110 8.72 4.47 9.91
N VAL A 111 8.13 3.29 10.03
CA VAL A 111 6.99 2.86 9.21
C VAL A 111 5.70 3.26 9.92
N LEU A 112 4.83 4.00 9.26
CA LEU A 112 3.48 4.24 9.73
C LEU A 112 2.54 3.17 9.16
N SER A 113 1.96 2.34 10.02
CA SER A 113 0.98 1.32 9.67
C SER A 113 -0.42 1.79 10.00
N GLY A 114 -1.26 1.99 8.99
CA GLY A 114 -2.68 2.33 9.16
C GLY A 114 -3.56 1.12 9.46
N GLY A 115 -4.87 1.39 9.56
CA GLY A 115 -5.91 0.37 9.72
C GLY A 115 -6.67 0.12 8.41
N ARG A 116 -7.50 -0.93 8.41
CA ARG A 116 -8.48 -1.16 7.34
C ARG A 116 -9.80 -1.64 7.91
N PHE A 117 -10.89 -1.25 7.28
CA PHE A 117 -12.22 -1.82 7.47
C PHE A 117 -12.56 -2.65 6.25
N LEU A 118 -13.04 -3.85 6.46
CA LEU A 118 -13.45 -4.73 5.38
C LEU A 118 -14.92 -4.42 5.04
N CYS A 119 -15.15 -3.98 3.82
CA CYS A 119 -16.52 -3.82 3.30
C CYS A 119 -17.13 -5.20 3.04
N THR A 120 -18.41 -5.33 3.31
CA THR A 120 -19.18 -6.49 2.88
C THR A 120 -19.32 -6.50 1.36
N ARG A 121 -19.78 -7.62 0.81
CA ARG A 121 -20.07 -7.75 -0.63
C ARG A 121 -21.12 -6.72 -1.09
N ASP A 122 -22.18 -6.55 -0.31
CA ASP A 122 -23.29 -5.64 -0.66
C ASP A 122 -22.85 -4.17 -0.60
N GLU A 123 -22.08 -3.78 0.43
CA GLU A 123 -21.49 -2.44 0.51
C GLU A 123 -20.57 -2.17 -0.68
N THR A 124 -19.74 -3.13 -1.04
CA THR A 124 -18.85 -3.02 -2.21
C THR A 124 -19.64 -2.82 -3.50
N LEU A 125 -20.68 -3.63 -3.72
CA LEU A 125 -21.54 -3.51 -4.90
C LEU A 125 -22.21 -2.14 -4.97
N SER A 126 -22.73 -1.65 -3.85
CA SER A 126 -23.39 -0.32 -3.79
C SER A 126 -22.40 0.81 -4.09
N ILE A 127 -21.16 0.70 -3.62
CA ILE A 127 -20.10 1.68 -3.92
C ILE A 127 -19.73 1.64 -5.40
N LEU A 128 -19.48 0.45 -5.96
CA LEU A 128 -19.05 0.29 -7.35
C LEU A 128 -20.14 0.68 -8.36
N LYS A 129 -21.43 0.48 -8.01
CA LYS A 129 -22.57 0.96 -8.80
C LYS A 129 -22.85 2.45 -8.64
N LYS A 130 -22.12 3.14 -7.73
CA LYS A 130 -22.31 4.55 -7.37
C LYS A 130 -23.65 4.86 -6.69
N ASP A 131 -24.31 3.85 -6.10
CA ASP A 131 -25.51 4.04 -5.27
C ASP A 131 -25.12 4.76 -3.96
N VAL A 132 -23.87 4.58 -3.52
CA VAL A 132 -23.28 5.21 -2.34
C VAL A 132 -22.04 6.01 -2.77
N SER A 133 -21.97 7.29 -2.41
CA SER A 133 -20.81 8.13 -2.71
C SER A 133 -19.61 7.74 -1.83
N ILE A 134 -18.40 7.85 -2.35
CA ILE A 134 -17.17 7.58 -1.59
C ILE A 134 -17.10 8.44 -0.32
N SER A 135 -17.53 9.70 -0.40
CA SER A 135 -17.55 10.60 0.76
C SER A 135 -18.49 10.10 1.87
N SER A 136 -19.61 9.46 1.52
CA SER A 136 -20.56 8.94 2.51
C SER A 136 -20.08 7.67 3.20
N VAL A 137 -19.21 6.86 2.57
CA VAL A 137 -18.54 5.71 3.19
C VAL A 137 -17.82 6.15 4.47
N PHE A 138 -17.23 7.36 4.47
CA PHE A 138 -16.48 7.90 5.58
C PHE A 138 -17.26 8.90 6.46
N GLY A 139 -18.51 9.21 6.12
CA GLY A 139 -19.33 10.24 6.81
C GLY A 139 -19.52 9.98 8.30
N ASN A 140 -19.63 8.72 8.70
CA ASN A 140 -19.83 8.30 10.09
C ASN A 140 -18.50 8.06 10.86
N TRP A 141 -17.34 8.26 10.22
CA TRP A 141 -16.03 7.96 10.80
C TRP A 141 -15.41 9.15 11.57
N LYS A 142 -16.22 10.09 12.04
CA LYS A 142 -15.76 11.26 12.83
C LYS A 142 -14.96 10.88 14.08
N PHE A 143 -15.24 9.71 14.67
CA PHE A 143 -14.50 9.20 15.83
C PHE A 143 -13.02 8.85 15.52
N MET A 144 -12.68 8.61 14.25
CA MET A 144 -11.30 8.33 13.84
C MET A 144 -10.40 9.57 13.81
N ARG A 145 -10.98 10.76 13.98
CA ARG A 145 -10.23 12.03 14.11
C ARG A 145 -9.73 12.29 15.53
N TRP A 146 -9.93 11.37 16.48
CA TRP A 146 -9.53 11.57 17.87
C TRP A 146 -8.01 11.67 18.00
N PRO A 147 -7.49 12.75 18.62
CA PRO A 147 -6.07 12.97 18.80
C PRO A 147 -5.51 12.09 19.94
N LEU A 148 -5.38 10.79 19.72
CA LEU A 148 -4.63 9.91 20.62
C LEU A 148 -3.11 10.07 20.40
N GLY A 149 -2.66 11.33 20.20
CA GLY A 149 -1.29 11.66 19.80
C GLY A 149 -0.20 11.19 20.76
N LEU A 150 -0.49 11.15 22.06
CA LEU A 150 0.49 10.76 23.10
C LEU A 150 0.90 9.29 23.02
N PHE A 151 0.00 8.36 22.64
CA PHE A 151 0.30 6.93 22.55
C PHE A 151 0.82 6.50 21.17
N ARG A 152 0.75 7.37 20.15
CA ARG A 152 1.21 7.09 18.79
C ARG A 152 2.72 7.23 18.61
N ASN A 153 3.40 7.90 19.52
CA ASN A 153 4.83 8.23 19.41
C ASN A 153 5.76 7.12 19.89
N LEU A 154 5.22 6.05 20.46
CA LEU A 154 6.03 4.90 20.87
C LEU A 154 6.29 4.00 19.67
N GLY A 155 7.54 3.91 19.23
CA GLY A 155 7.98 2.95 18.24
C GLY A 155 7.79 1.51 18.76
N SER A 156 7.57 0.58 17.85
CA SER A 156 7.32 -0.82 18.14
C SER A 156 7.97 -1.70 17.08
N THR A 157 8.20 -2.97 17.42
CA THR A 157 8.61 -4.03 16.48
C THR A 157 7.48 -5.03 16.22
N ARG A 158 6.25 -4.69 16.57
CA ARG A 158 5.07 -5.57 16.37
C ARG A 158 4.62 -5.57 14.92
N TRP A 159 5.22 -6.43 14.12
CA TRP A 159 5.03 -6.52 12.66
C TRP A 159 3.76 -7.24 12.20
N LYS A 160 3.23 -8.21 13.00
CA LYS A 160 2.14 -9.13 12.58
C LYS A 160 0.87 -8.47 12.03
N SER A 161 0.70 -7.19 12.28
CA SER A 161 -0.49 -6.45 11.89
C SER A 161 -0.24 -5.39 10.83
N VAL A 162 0.99 -5.26 10.37
CA VAL A 162 1.37 -4.33 9.30
C VAL A 162 0.98 -4.93 7.96
N ARG A 163 0.42 -4.11 7.07
CA ARG A 163 0.01 -4.50 5.72
C ARG A 163 0.31 -3.37 4.76
N THR A 164 0.75 -3.68 3.56
CA THR A 164 1.04 -2.69 2.51
C THR A 164 -0.21 -2.02 1.95
N CYS A 165 -1.39 -2.57 2.18
CA CYS A 165 -2.63 -1.90 1.80
C CYS A 165 -2.90 -0.56 2.53
N ASN A 166 -2.12 -0.24 3.56
CA ASN A 166 -2.14 1.05 4.27
C ASN A 166 -0.85 1.24 5.08
N LEU A 167 0.18 1.69 4.40
CA LEU A 167 1.52 1.82 4.95
C LEU A 167 2.21 3.05 4.37
N SER A 168 3.00 3.78 5.17
CA SER A 168 3.93 4.78 4.64
C SER A 168 5.27 4.79 5.34
N LEU A 169 6.32 5.16 4.61
CA LEU A 169 7.68 5.33 5.10
C LEU A 169 8.48 6.23 4.16
N HIS A 170 9.61 6.73 4.64
CA HIS A 170 10.53 7.47 3.78
C HIS A 170 11.17 6.55 2.73
N ARG A 171 11.32 7.08 1.51
CA ARG A 171 11.87 6.35 0.36
C ARG A 171 13.27 5.81 0.66
N GLU A 172 14.09 6.57 1.36
CA GLU A 172 15.45 6.16 1.74
C GLU A 172 15.48 4.87 2.56
N ASP A 173 14.54 4.68 3.50
CA ASP A 173 14.43 3.45 4.29
C ASP A 173 14.09 2.25 3.41
N THR A 174 13.24 2.46 2.39
CA THR A 174 12.88 1.43 1.42
C THR A 174 14.07 1.03 0.54
N VAL A 175 14.79 2.02 0.01
CA VAL A 175 15.95 1.78 -0.86
C VAL A 175 17.10 1.11 -0.10
N ARG A 176 17.32 1.50 1.16
CA ARG A 176 18.34 0.93 2.05
C ARG A 176 18.24 -0.59 2.20
N ILE A 177 17.03 -1.14 2.16
CA ILE A 177 16.80 -2.58 2.26
C ILE A 177 16.56 -3.25 0.90
N ALA A 178 16.84 -2.55 -0.21
CA ALA A 178 16.56 -2.97 -1.59
C ALA A 178 15.08 -3.28 -1.86
N GLY A 179 14.14 -2.57 -1.20
CA GLY A 179 12.70 -2.70 -1.43
C GLY A 179 12.10 -4.04 -1.01
N PHE A 180 11.08 -4.47 -1.75
CA PHE A 180 10.44 -5.78 -1.57
C PHE A 180 11.29 -6.90 -2.17
N ASP A 181 11.25 -8.09 -1.59
CA ASP A 181 11.93 -9.25 -2.16
C ASP A 181 11.07 -9.87 -3.28
N GLU A 182 11.58 -9.82 -4.52
CA GLU A 182 10.90 -10.31 -5.73
C GLU A 182 10.91 -11.83 -5.85
N SER A 183 11.61 -12.54 -4.98
CA SER A 183 11.54 -14.00 -4.88
C SER A 183 10.19 -14.49 -4.33
N TYR A 184 9.41 -13.60 -3.67
CA TYR A 184 8.03 -13.89 -3.27
C TYR A 184 7.12 -13.82 -4.49
N VAL A 185 6.70 -14.98 -4.96
CA VAL A 185 5.74 -15.18 -6.04
C VAL A 185 4.50 -15.87 -5.48
N GLY A 186 3.31 -15.45 -5.92
CA GLY A 186 2.05 -15.88 -5.31
C GLY A 186 1.71 -15.07 -4.06
N TRP A 187 0.54 -15.33 -3.50
CA TRP A 187 0.03 -14.58 -2.38
C TRP A 187 0.72 -14.96 -1.07
N GLY A 188 1.12 -13.94 -0.30
CA GLY A 188 1.38 -13.99 1.13
C GLY A 188 2.83 -13.88 1.55
N LEU A 189 3.00 -13.17 2.66
CA LEU A 189 4.22 -12.94 3.44
C LEU A 189 5.24 -11.96 2.83
N GLU A 190 5.09 -11.49 1.60
CA GLU A 190 5.93 -10.46 1.01
C GLU A 190 5.92 -9.15 1.83
N ASP A 191 4.74 -8.77 2.36
CA ASP A 191 4.57 -7.63 3.27
C ASP A 191 5.31 -7.82 4.58
N SER A 192 5.19 -9.03 5.14
CA SER A 192 5.80 -9.38 6.42
C SER A 192 7.31 -9.43 6.33
N ASP A 193 7.83 -9.98 5.25
CA ASP A 193 9.26 -9.98 4.93
C ASP A 193 9.82 -8.56 4.82
N PHE A 194 9.18 -7.72 4.01
CA PHE A 194 9.56 -6.31 3.87
C PHE A 194 9.63 -5.58 5.22
N VAL A 195 8.62 -5.77 6.06
CA VAL A 195 8.55 -5.12 7.38
C VAL A 195 9.61 -5.67 8.34
N ILE A 196 9.89 -6.97 8.33
CA ILE A 196 10.95 -7.57 9.17
C ILE A 196 12.32 -7.05 8.75
N ARG A 197 12.63 -6.97 7.45
CA ARG A 197 13.90 -6.41 6.98
C ARG A 197 14.05 -4.92 7.34
N LEU A 198 12.98 -4.13 7.31
CA LEU A 198 12.98 -2.77 7.84
C LEU A 198 13.31 -2.74 9.34
N ILE A 199 12.72 -3.63 10.14
CA ILE A 199 13.03 -3.73 11.58
C ILE A 199 14.51 -4.12 11.78
N HIS A 200 15.04 -5.08 11.03
CA HIS A 200 16.45 -5.48 11.08
C HIS A 200 17.38 -4.32 10.72
N SER A 201 16.97 -3.42 9.82
CA SER A 201 17.72 -2.20 9.48
C SER A 201 17.59 -1.07 10.51
N GLY A 202 16.87 -1.28 11.62
CA GLY A 202 16.68 -0.32 12.71
C GLY A 202 15.43 0.55 12.61
N VAL A 203 14.59 0.35 11.57
CA VAL A 203 13.32 1.08 11.42
C VAL A 203 12.30 0.57 12.44
N GLN A 204 11.55 1.48 13.04
CA GLN A 204 10.50 1.15 14.00
C GLN A 204 9.10 1.28 13.37
N ILE A 205 8.12 0.58 13.94
CA ILE A 205 6.73 0.66 13.50
C ILE A 205 5.97 1.64 14.40
N ARG A 206 5.26 2.56 13.76
CA ARG A 206 4.31 3.47 14.41
C ARG A 206 2.89 3.10 13.99
N SER A 207 1.99 2.97 14.96
CA SER A 207 0.59 2.65 14.68
C SER A 207 -0.21 3.90 14.30
N GLY A 208 -0.78 3.90 13.11
CA GLY A 208 -1.74 4.88 12.59
C GLY A 208 -3.22 4.44 12.70
N ARG A 209 -3.50 3.26 13.23
CA ARG A 209 -4.80 2.57 13.15
C ARG A 209 -6.03 3.39 13.57
N LEU A 210 -5.89 4.29 14.54
CA LEU A 210 -6.99 5.14 15.02
C LEU A 210 -7.09 6.49 14.29
N GLY A 211 -6.27 6.73 13.27
CA GLY A 211 -6.26 8.01 12.56
C GLY A 211 -6.13 7.89 11.06
N VAL A 212 -5.67 6.72 10.59
CA VAL A 212 -5.48 6.45 9.17
C VAL A 212 -6.04 5.07 8.88
N CYS A 213 -7.25 5.02 8.33
CA CYS A 213 -7.87 3.76 7.93
C CYS A 213 -8.39 3.88 6.51
N VAL A 214 -8.37 2.77 5.79
CA VAL A 214 -8.99 2.62 4.47
C VAL A 214 -10.22 1.73 4.55
N ALA A 215 -11.17 1.91 3.63
CA ALA A 215 -12.25 0.96 3.41
C ALA A 215 -11.82 -0.01 2.29
N HIS A 216 -11.59 -1.26 2.67
CA HIS A 216 -11.14 -2.30 1.76
C HIS A 216 -12.36 -2.98 1.15
N LEU A 217 -12.53 -2.82 -0.16
CA LEU A 217 -13.62 -3.40 -0.91
C LEU A 217 -13.52 -4.93 -0.90
N HIS A 218 -14.67 -5.58 -0.85
CA HIS A 218 -14.73 -7.04 -0.87
C HIS A 218 -14.21 -7.60 -2.19
N HIS A 219 -13.41 -8.64 -2.09
CA HIS A 219 -12.99 -9.48 -3.22
C HIS A 219 -12.83 -10.93 -2.75
N ASP A 220 -12.86 -11.87 -3.68
CA ASP A 220 -12.57 -13.25 -3.39
C ASP A 220 -11.10 -13.43 -3.02
N GLU A 221 -10.81 -14.40 -2.16
CA GLU A 221 -9.43 -14.67 -1.72
C GLU A 221 -8.56 -15.15 -2.89
N SER A 222 -7.32 -14.66 -2.93
CA SER A 222 -6.32 -15.15 -3.88
C SER A 222 -5.90 -16.59 -3.57
N SER A 223 -5.46 -17.34 -4.60
CA SER A 223 -4.90 -18.68 -4.41
C SER A 223 -3.74 -18.67 -3.42
N ARG A 224 -3.70 -19.70 -2.57
CA ARG A 224 -2.66 -19.89 -1.55
C ARG A 224 -1.66 -20.99 -1.91
N ASP A 225 -1.58 -21.38 -3.17
CA ASP A 225 -0.78 -22.53 -3.64
C ASP A 225 0.72 -22.40 -3.33
N ARG A 226 1.20 -21.17 -3.22
CA ARG A 226 2.60 -20.89 -2.93
C ARG A 226 2.89 -20.49 -1.48
N LEU A 227 1.89 -20.47 -0.62
CA LEU A 227 2.03 -19.98 0.75
C LEU A 227 3.07 -20.77 1.56
N SER A 228 3.21 -22.09 1.36
CA SER A 228 4.21 -22.91 2.05
C SER A 228 5.64 -22.48 1.70
N ILE A 229 5.92 -22.28 0.42
CA ILE A 229 7.24 -21.81 -0.07
C ILE A 229 7.56 -20.41 0.47
N ASN A 230 6.60 -19.51 0.41
CA ASN A 230 6.76 -18.15 0.95
C ASN A 230 6.94 -18.18 2.47
N HIS A 231 6.31 -19.13 3.17
CA HIS A 231 6.47 -19.28 4.61
C HIS A 231 7.90 -19.74 4.98
N GLU A 232 8.48 -20.68 4.26
CA GLU A 232 9.86 -21.11 4.46
C GLU A 232 10.84 -19.94 4.32
N ARG A 233 10.74 -19.18 3.22
CA ARG A 233 11.55 -17.96 3.01
C ARG A 233 11.39 -16.94 4.13
N PHE A 234 10.15 -16.72 4.54
CA PHE A 234 9.87 -15.78 5.62
C PHE A 234 10.48 -16.21 6.96
N GLN A 235 10.52 -17.53 7.26
CA GLN A 235 11.18 -18.04 8.45
C GLN A 235 12.69 -17.79 8.44
N GLU A 236 13.34 -17.86 7.28
CA GLU A 236 14.76 -17.51 7.13
C GLU A 236 14.98 -16.03 7.46
N THR A 237 14.18 -15.12 6.89
CA THR A 237 14.26 -13.70 7.20
C THR A 237 14.00 -13.43 8.68
N LEU A 238 12.96 -14.05 9.26
CA LEU A 238 12.53 -13.80 10.63
C LEU A 238 13.58 -14.22 11.66
N THR A 239 14.32 -15.30 11.39
CA THR A 239 15.33 -15.88 12.32
C THR A 239 16.71 -15.27 12.15
N ASN A 240 17.05 -14.74 10.98
CA ASN A 240 18.34 -14.13 10.67
C ASN A 240 18.26 -12.60 10.74
N ARG A 241 18.71 -12.02 11.84
CA ARG A 241 18.68 -10.56 12.04
C ARG A 241 19.63 -9.78 11.12
N ASP A 242 20.61 -10.42 10.54
CA ASP A 242 21.54 -9.82 9.59
C ASP A 242 20.97 -9.78 8.16
N HIS A 243 19.83 -10.45 7.94
CA HIS A 243 19.10 -10.44 6.67
C HIS A 243 18.31 -9.12 6.54
N ILE A 244 18.95 -8.12 5.97
CA ILE A 244 18.41 -6.76 5.77
C ILE A 244 18.00 -6.55 4.32
N LEU A 245 18.83 -6.97 3.35
CA LEU A 245 18.57 -6.76 1.93
C LEU A 245 17.60 -7.81 1.37
N ALA A 246 16.81 -7.43 0.38
CA ALA A 246 16.03 -8.37 -0.42
C ALA A 246 16.96 -9.38 -1.12
N ASN A 247 16.56 -10.66 -1.23
CA ASN A 247 17.35 -11.65 -1.97
C ASN A 247 17.34 -11.36 -3.48
N SER A 248 16.23 -10.82 -3.98
CA SER A 248 16.05 -10.44 -5.39
C SER A 248 15.26 -9.14 -5.46
N SER A 249 15.81 -8.12 -6.13
CA SER A 249 15.12 -6.84 -6.33
C SER A 249 15.74 -6.03 -7.46
N ILE A 250 14.90 -5.37 -8.25
CA ILE A 250 15.35 -4.36 -9.24
C ILE A 250 15.91 -3.08 -8.58
N LEU A 251 15.78 -2.94 -7.25
CA LEU A 251 16.31 -1.83 -6.47
C LEU A 251 17.70 -2.12 -5.88
N HIS A 252 18.30 -3.28 -6.16
CA HIS A 252 19.70 -3.51 -5.82
C HIS A 252 20.58 -2.46 -6.48
N PRO A 253 21.59 -1.93 -5.75
CA PRO A 253 22.56 -0.98 -6.31
C PRO A 253 23.41 -1.60 -7.40
#